data_5b45971391f367ca90e43fea2e1704e7
#
_entry.id   5b45971391f367ca90e43fea2e1704e7
#
_cell.length_a   1.000
_cell.length_b   1.000
_cell.length_c   1.000
_cell.angle_alpha   90.00
_cell.angle_beta   90.00
_cell.angle_gamma   90.00
#
_symmetry.space_group_name_H-M   'P 1'
#
loop_
_entity.id
_entity.type
_entity.pdbx_description
1 polymer ?
#
loop_
_entity_poly.entity_id
_entity_poly.type
_entity_poly.pdbx_seq_one_letter_code
_entity_poly.pdbx_strand_id
1 'polypeptide(L)'
;MLTTSFKPTTGLLALTLLFGAGAQADGMIPDTSVVIVYEAEGESAVSVTNTDSQLALLHVTLEDIPEDKEPLLVVTPPLSRVEASKSQLVRFILQSQQPLLTQRLKRAIFEGMPQGRPATEAGHARVGVTVRQNLPVIIHPKGLALNRTPWTHLTWSQHGSTLQVRNDSPYVVRLAQELRLLPGDGKAMLPRTYVLPGETLSVPATGGPASKVRLQPATVYGFAVAAYEAPLT
;
A
#
# COMPACT_ATOMS: atom_id res chain seq x y z
N MET A 1 21.55 9.52 79.33
CA MET A 1 22.15 9.41 78.04
C MET A 1 21.48 8.28 77.27
N LEU A 2 20.51 8.56 76.41
CA LEU A 2 19.79 7.59 75.66
C LEU A 2 20.30 7.70 74.20
N THR A 3 20.92 6.68 73.67
CA THR A 3 21.37 6.56 72.30
C THR A 3 20.32 5.79 71.53
N THR A 4 19.59 6.44 70.65
CA THR A 4 18.63 5.85 69.69
C THR A 4 19.38 5.44 68.44
N SER A 5 19.40 4.13 68.18
CA SER A 5 19.93 3.51 66.95
C SER A 5 18.91 3.55 65.83
N PHE A 6 19.25 4.25 64.73
CA PHE A 6 18.44 4.32 63.52
C PHE A 6 18.89 3.22 62.54
N LYS A 7 18.02 2.28 62.21
CA LYS A 7 18.26 1.27 61.16
C LYS A 7 17.74 1.74 59.83
N PRO A 8 18.54 1.76 58.76
CA PRO A 8 18.04 2.08 57.42
C PRO A 8 17.35 0.86 56.82
N THR A 9 16.07 1.00 56.51
CA THR A 9 15.29 0.00 55.76
C THR A 9 15.56 0.19 54.27
N THR A 10 16.30 -0.73 53.69
CA THR A 10 16.60 -0.71 52.22
C THR A 10 15.35 -1.23 51.50
N GLY A 11 14.59 -0.29 50.92
CA GLY A 11 13.46 -0.61 50.02
C GLY A 11 13.99 -1.06 48.68
N LEU A 12 13.82 -2.36 48.39
CA LEU A 12 14.11 -2.97 47.08
C LEU A 12 13.00 -2.60 46.09
N LEU A 13 13.26 -1.60 45.23
CA LEU A 13 12.36 -1.17 44.15
C LEU A 13 12.45 -2.20 43.01
N ALA A 14 11.51 -3.14 42.95
CA ALA A 14 11.39 -4.10 41.86
C ALA A 14 10.89 -3.38 40.60
N LEU A 15 11.81 -3.06 39.69
CA LEU A 15 11.50 -2.52 38.36
C LEU A 15 10.97 -3.65 37.49
N THR A 16 9.64 -3.83 37.42
CA THR A 16 8.96 -4.73 36.47
C THR A 16 9.08 -4.18 35.06
N LEU A 17 10.02 -4.71 34.30
CA LEU A 17 10.11 -4.53 32.85
C LEU A 17 8.88 -5.21 32.20
N LEU A 18 7.88 -4.40 31.86
CA LEU A 18 6.80 -4.80 30.97
C LEU A 18 7.41 -5.00 29.56
N PHE A 19 7.75 -6.26 29.25
CA PHE A 19 7.97 -6.68 27.87
C PHE A 19 6.62 -6.55 27.15
N GLY A 20 6.42 -5.43 26.45
CA GLY A 20 5.34 -5.30 25.51
C GLY A 20 5.54 -6.34 24.40
N ALA A 21 4.75 -7.42 24.44
CA ALA A 21 4.61 -8.32 23.31
C ALA A 21 4.10 -7.47 22.13
N GLY A 22 4.94 -7.23 21.14
CA GLY A 22 4.54 -6.57 19.91
C GLY A 22 3.38 -7.39 19.32
N ALA A 23 2.20 -6.78 19.22
CA ALA A 23 1.08 -7.36 18.50
C ALA A 23 1.50 -7.41 17.02
N GLN A 24 1.99 -8.56 16.56
CA GLN A 24 2.12 -8.84 15.14
C GLN A 24 0.74 -9.22 14.63
N ALA A 25 0.29 -8.52 13.60
CA ALA A 25 -0.90 -8.95 12.88
C ALA A 25 -0.54 -10.24 12.13
N ASP A 26 -1.01 -11.36 12.63
CA ASP A 26 -0.88 -12.65 11.97
C ASP A 26 -1.80 -12.69 10.74
N GLY A 27 -1.40 -13.44 9.71
CA GLY A 27 -2.20 -13.60 8.51
C GLY A 27 -1.40 -13.95 7.26
N MET A 28 -2.01 -13.76 6.10
CA MET A 28 -1.38 -13.99 4.80
C MET A 28 -0.60 -12.74 4.37
N ILE A 29 0.73 -12.82 4.35
CA ILE A 29 1.62 -11.70 4.07
C ILE A 29 2.31 -11.90 2.72
N PRO A 30 2.00 -11.10 1.68
CA PRO A 30 2.76 -11.04 0.44
C PRO A 30 4.17 -10.50 0.68
N ASP A 31 5.16 -11.01 -0.05
CA ASP A 31 6.56 -10.59 0.01
C ASP A 31 6.83 -9.24 -0.67
N THR A 32 5.78 -8.61 -1.19
CA THR A 32 5.84 -7.30 -1.86
C THR A 32 4.69 -6.40 -1.43
N SER A 33 4.86 -5.10 -1.58
CA SER A 33 3.80 -4.10 -1.40
C SER A 33 3.19 -3.60 -2.73
N VAL A 34 3.77 -4.01 -3.86
CA VAL A 34 3.31 -3.73 -5.22
C VAL A 34 3.63 -4.91 -6.11
N VAL A 35 2.65 -5.41 -6.83
CA VAL A 35 2.87 -6.42 -7.87
C VAL A 35 3.22 -5.70 -9.17
N ILE A 36 4.31 -6.09 -9.83
CA ILE A 36 4.68 -5.58 -11.15
C ILE A 36 4.64 -6.74 -12.13
N VAL A 37 3.78 -6.64 -13.14
CA VAL A 37 3.68 -7.61 -14.22
C VAL A 37 4.31 -6.99 -15.47
N TYR A 38 5.44 -7.53 -15.91
CA TYR A 38 6.10 -7.08 -17.12
C TYR A 38 5.46 -7.76 -18.35
N GLU A 39 4.98 -6.96 -19.30
CA GLU A 39 4.41 -7.48 -20.54
C GLU A 39 5.42 -8.35 -21.31
N ALA A 40 6.71 -8.01 -21.24
CA ALA A 40 7.76 -8.79 -21.89
C ALA A 40 7.89 -10.22 -21.37
N GLU A 41 7.51 -10.44 -20.10
CA GLU A 41 7.58 -11.74 -19.42
C GLU A 41 6.22 -12.47 -19.48
N GLY A 42 5.15 -11.74 -19.69
CA GLY A 42 3.78 -12.26 -19.75
C GLY A 42 3.19 -12.64 -18.38
N GLU A 43 3.99 -12.66 -17.32
CA GLU A 43 3.56 -13.02 -15.97
C GLU A 43 4.46 -12.44 -14.88
N SER A 44 3.98 -12.51 -13.64
CA SER A 44 4.77 -12.26 -12.43
C SER A 44 4.30 -13.18 -11.32
N ALA A 45 5.13 -13.41 -10.32
CA ALA A 45 4.80 -14.24 -9.16
C ALA A 45 5.07 -13.51 -7.85
N VAL A 46 4.21 -13.74 -6.86
CA VAL A 46 4.29 -13.20 -5.50
C VAL A 46 4.24 -14.36 -4.53
N SER A 47 5.17 -14.40 -3.59
CA SER A 47 5.14 -15.36 -2.50
C SER A 47 4.32 -14.81 -1.35
N VAL A 48 3.31 -15.57 -0.89
CA VAL A 48 2.44 -15.18 0.23
C VAL A 48 2.67 -16.13 1.37
N THR A 49 3.14 -15.62 2.50
CA THR A 49 3.45 -16.42 3.68
C THR A 49 2.29 -16.38 4.67
N ASN A 50 1.89 -17.56 5.14
CA ASN A 50 0.99 -17.68 6.27
C ASN A 50 1.80 -17.50 7.56
N THR A 51 1.65 -16.38 8.26
CA THR A 51 2.32 -16.09 9.53
C THR A 51 1.53 -16.57 10.74
N ASP A 52 0.30 -17.05 10.54
CA ASP A 52 -0.48 -17.68 11.60
C ASP A 52 0.15 -18.99 12.09
N SER A 53 -0.10 -19.31 13.34
CA SER A 53 0.29 -20.59 13.94
C SER A 53 -0.55 -21.79 13.45
N GLN A 54 -1.51 -21.53 12.58
CA GLN A 54 -2.45 -22.53 12.06
C GLN A 54 -2.59 -22.41 10.55
N LEU A 55 -3.06 -23.50 9.97
CA LEU A 55 -3.47 -23.54 8.57
C LEU A 55 -4.56 -22.51 8.30
N ALA A 56 -4.46 -21.83 7.16
CA ALA A 56 -5.49 -20.94 6.64
C ALA A 56 -5.65 -21.10 5.11
N LEU A 57 -6.79 -20.67 4.59
CA LEU A 57 -7.02 -20.57 3.16
C LEU A 57 -6.58 -19.18 2.70
N LEU A 58 -5.75 -19.12 1.68
CA LEU A 58 -5.42 -17.91 0.96
C LEU A 58 -6.39 -17.78 -0.22
N HIS A 59 -7.16 -16.69 -0.25
CA HIS A 59 -7.98 -16.29 -1.39
C HIS A 59 -7.38 -15.04 -2.03
N VAL A 60 -7.15 -15.09 -3.33
CA VAL A 60 -6.60 -13.97 -4.09
C VAL A 60 -7.55 -13.59 -5.20
N THR A 61 -7.96 -12.32 -5.22
CA THR A 61 -8.85 -11.77 -6.25
C THR A 61 -8.21 -10.57 -6.92
N LEU A 62 -8.56 -10.36 -8.19
CA LEU A 62 -8.20 -9.16 -8.94
C LEU A 62 -9.40 -8.22 -8.95
N GLU A 63 -9.13 -6.93 -8.76
CA GLU A 63 -10.13 -5.88 -8.88
C GLU A 63 -9.66 -4.84 -9.88
N ASP A 64 -10.58 -4.42 -10.73
CA ASP A 64 -10.37 -3.29 -11.61
C ASP A 64 -10.49 -1.97 -10.84
N ILE A 65 -9.76 -0.96 -11.29
CA ILE A 65 -10.00 0.41 -10.84
C ILE A 65 -11.19 1.02 -11.60
N PRO A 66 -11.84 2.07 -11.07
CA PRO A 66 -12.97 2.71 -11.74
C PRO A 66 -12.67 3.17 -13.17
N GLU A 67 -11.45 3.60 -13.42
CA GLU A 67 -10.98 4.21 -14.67
C GLU A 67 -10.56 3.17 -15.72
N ASP A 68 -10.35 1.90 -15.32
CA ASP A 68 -9.86 0.83 -16.18
C ASP A 68 -10.51 -0.51 -15.85
N LYS A 69 -11.49 -0.91 -16.68
CA LYS A 69 -12.28 -2.15 -16.51
C LYS A 69 -11.87 -3.29 -17.45
N GLU A 70 -10.81 -3.11 -18.23
CA GLU A 70 -10.33 -4.15 -19.13
C GLU A 70 -9.74 -5.32 -18.34
N PRO A 71 -10.20 -6.58 -18.55
CA PRO A 71 -9.71 -7.74 -17.81
C PRO A 71 -8.36 -8.21 -18.36
N LEU A 72 -7.28 -7.57 -17.91
CA LEU A 72 -5.92 -7.82 -18.41
C LEU A 72 -5.19 -8.95 -17.69
N LEU A 73 -5.64 -9.40 -16.53
CA LEU A 73 -4.91 -10.33 -15.70
C LEU A 73 -5.76 -11.50 -15.23
N VAL A 74 -5.10 -12.64 -15.08
CA VAL A 74 -5.64 -13.81 -14.38
C VAL A 74 -4.68 -14.16 -13.23
N VAL A 75 -5.24 -14.54 -12.07
CA VAL A 75 -4.47 -15.01 -10.92
C VAL A 75 -4.58 -16.52 -10.78
N THR A 76 -3.47 -17.20 -10.43
CA THR A 76 -3.45 -18.64 -10.22
C THR A 76 -2.43 -19.08 -9.16
N PRO A 77 -2.81 -19.93 -8.18
CA PRO A 77 -4.18 -20.33 -7.87
C PRO A 77 -4.97 -19.19 -7.21
N PRO A 78 -6.27 -19.02 -7.49
CA PRO A 78 -7.10 -18.02 -6.83
C PRO A 78 -7.45 -18.39 -5.38
N LEU A 79 -7.44 -19.68 -5.07
CA LEU A 79 -7.67 -20.21 -3.74
C LEU A 79 -6.66 -21.32 -3.45
N SER A 80 -6.03 -21.28 -2.28
CA SER A 80 -5.07 -22.29 -1.84
C SER A 80 -5.07 -22.46 -0.34
N ARG A 81 -4.75 -23.68 0.09
CA ARG A 81 -4.51 -24.02 1.48
C ARG A 81 -3.04 -23.78 1.81
N VAL A 82 -2.76 -22.99 2.84
CA VAL A 82 -1.38 -22.68 3.26
C VAL A 82 -1.20 -23.08 4.73
N GLU A 83 -0.29 -24.01 4.97
CA GLU A 83 0.04 -24.46 6.31
C GLU A 83 0.72 -23.34 7.12
N ALA A 84 0.71 -23.47 8.45
CA ALA A 84 1.39 -22.55 9.36
C ALA A 84 2.85 -22.33 8.95
N SER A 85 3.29 -21.09 8.88
CA SER A 85 4.66 -20.68 8.54
C SER A 85 5.13 -21.16 7.15
N LYS A 86 4.20 -21.53 6.26
CA LYS A 86 4.50 -21.87 4.86
C LYS A 86 4.07 -20.76 3.92
N SER A 87 4.64 -20.80 2.71
CA SER A 87 4.34 -19.84 1.67
C SER A 87 3.69 -20.50 0.46
N GLN A 88 2.82 -19.76 -0.19
CA GLN A 88 2.18 -20.09 -1.46
C GLN A 88 2.64 -19.12 -2.53
N LEU A 89 3.11 -19.63 -3.66
CA LEU A 89 3.39 -18.82 -4.83
C LEU A 89 2.09 -18.56 -5.60
N VAL A 90 1.80 -17.28 -5.84
CA VAL A 90 0.64 -16.81 -6.61
C VAL A 90 1.14 -16.14 -7.86
N ARG A 91 0.68 -16.59 -9.03
CA ARG A 91 1.08 -16.06 -10.33
C ARG A 91 0.01 -15.13 -10.88
N PHE A 92 0.45 -14.03 -11.46
CA PHE A 92 -0.35 -13.04 -12.18
C PHE A 92 -0.01 -13.14 -13.67
N ILE A 93 -0.94 -13.66 -14.47
CA ILE A 93 -0.71 -13.95 -15.87
C ILE A 93 -1.39 -12.87 -16.71
N LEU A 94 -0.62 -12.20 -17.58
CA LEU A 94 -1.12 -11.18 -18.48
C LEU A 94 -1.90 -11.82 -19.65
N GLN A 95 -3.07 -11.26 -19.93
CA GLN A 95 -3.96 -11.68 -21.03
C GLN A 95 -4.26 -10.53 -22.00
N SER A 96 -3.27 -9.70 -22.29
CA SER A 96 -3.45 -8.65 -23.29
C SER A 96 -3.39 -9.21 -24.70
N GLN A 97 -4.35 -8.82 -25.54
CA GLN A 97 -4.35 -9.18 -26.98
C GLN A 97 -3.60 -8.16 -27.84
N GLN A 98 -3.37 -6.97 -27.31
CA GLN A 98 -2.70 -5.86 -27.99
C GLN A 98 -1.50 -5.41 -27.16
N PRO A 99 -0.40 -4.96 -27.80
CA PRO A 99 0.72 -4.36 -27.07
C PRO A 99 0.26 -3.17 -26.24
N LEU A 100 0.74 -3.09 -25.02
CA LEU A 100 0.44 -1.99 -24.13
C LEU A 100 1.34 -0.79 -24.46
N LEU A 101 0.78 0.41 -24.50
CA LEU A 101 1.53 1.64 -24.77
C LEU A 101 1.92 2.38 -23.48
N THR A 102 1.12 2.22 -22.44
CA THR A 102 1.29 2.88 -21.14
C THR A 102 1.13 1.88 -20.01
N GLN A 103 1.67 2.18 -18.85
CA GLN A 103 1.39 1.38 -17.66
C GLN A 103 -0.10 1.36 -17.36
N ARG A 104 -0.57 0.19 -16.88
CA ARG A 104 -1.96 -0.01 -16.42
C ARG A 104 -1.93 -0.32 -14.93
N LEU A 105 -3.00 0.05 -14.24
CA LEU A 105 -3.15 -0.17 -12.81
C LEU A 105 -4.37 -1.07 -12.53
N LYS A 106 -4.14 -2.11 -11.75
CA LYS A 106 -5.16 -3.01 -11.20
C LYS A 106 -4.95 -3.16 -9.70
N ARG A 107 -5.82 -3.90 -9.03
CA ARG A 107 -5.69 -4.21 -7.60
C ARG A 107 -5.71 -5.71 -7.40
N ALA A 108 -4.91 -6.20 -6.47
CA ALA A 108 -4.93 -7.58 -6.01
C ALA A 108 -5.27 -7.61 -4.54
N ILE A 109 -6.27 -8.41 -4.19
CA ILE A 109 -6.73 -8.60 -2.83
C ILE A 109 -6.22 -9.95 -2.35
N PHE A 110 -5.46 -9.95 -1.29
CA PHE A 110 -5.00 -11.15 -0.59
C PHE A 110 -5.77 -11.26 0.72
N GLU A 111 -6.55 -12.31 0.87
CA GLU A 111 -7.39 -12.54 2.03
C GLU A 111 -7.06 -13.89 2.67
N GLY A 112 -6.65 -13.85 3.94
CA GLY A 112 -6.43 -15.03 4.75
C GLY A 112 -7.69 -15.42 5.49
N MET A 113 -8.24 -16.59 5.21
CA MET A 113 -9.41 -17.12 5.89
C MET A 113 -8.96 -18.21 6.86
N PRO A 114 -8.96 -17.95 8.19
CA PRO A 114 -8.59 -18.96 9.18
C PRO A 114 -9.61 -20.09 9.18
N GLN A 115 -9.17 -21.31 9.43
CA GLN A 115 -10.08 -22.44 9.61
C GLN A 115 -11.02 -22.17 10.80
N GLY A 116 -12.32 -22.24 10.57
CA GLY A 116 -13.32 -22.15 11.63
C GLY A 116 -13.09 -23.27 12.65
N ARG A 117 -12.78 -22.90 13.89
CA ARG A 117 -12.79 -23.86 15.00
C ARG A 117 -14.23 -24.08 15.44
N PRO A 118 -14.62 -25.32 15.74
CA PRO A 118 -15.90 -25.55 16.41
C PRO A 118 -15.98 -24.70 17.68
N ALA A 119 -17.14 -24.13 17.94
CA ALA A 119 -17.40 -23.43 19.19
C ALA A 119 -17.23 -24.41 20.34
N THR A 120 -16.12 -24.34 21.03
CA THR A 120 -15.87 -25.08 22.27
C THR A 120 -16.06 -24.13 23.43
N GLU A 121 -17.01 -24.50 24.30
CA GLU A 121 -17.37 -23.89 25.58
C GLU A 121 -18.30 -22.70 25.56
N ALA A 122 -19.44 -22.87 26.20
CA ALA A 122 -20.38 -21.83 26.49
C ALA A 122 -19.72 -20.78 27.43
N GLY A 123 -19.74 -19.52 27.05
CA GLY A 123 -19.31 -18.41 27.90
C GLY A 123 -18.14 -17.56 27.39
N HIS A 124 -17.47 -17.91 26.29
CA HIS A 124 -16.41 -17.10 25.71
C HIS A 124 -16.78 -16.57 24.32
N ALA A 125 -16.88 -15.24 24.18
CA ALA A 125 -16.99 -14.61 22.87
C ALA A 125 -15.62 -14.61 22.19
N ARG A 126 -15.54 -15.13 20.95
CA ARG A 126 -14.34 -15.05 20.12
C ARG A 126 -14.60 -14.11 18.94
N VAL A 127 -13.69 -13.19 18.72
CA VAL A 127 -13.69 -12.33 17.53
C VAL A 127 -12.67 -12.90 16.57
N GLY A 128 -13.12 -13.40 15.41
CA GLY A 128 -12.25 -13.76 14.31
C GLY A 128 -11.87 -12.49 13.55
N VAL A 129 -10.59 -12.17 13.43
CA VAL A 129 -10.10 -11.06 12.63
C VAL A 129 -9.53 -11.64 11.33
N THR A 130 -10.09 -11.21 10.19
CA THR A 130 -9.54 -11.54 8.87
C THR A 130 -8.75 -10.33 8.38
N VAL A 131 -7.48 -10.55 8.03
CA VAL A 131 -6.64 -9.51 7.43
C VAL A 131 -6.78 -9.57 5.92
N ARG A 132 -7.22 -8.48 5.33
CA ARG A 132 -7.34 -8.31 3.88
C ARG A 132 -6.32 -7.27 3.42
N GLN A 133 -5.38 -7.69 2.57
CA GLN A 133 -4.39 -6.79 1.98
C GLN A 133 -4.78 -6.47 0.55
N ASN A 134 -4.86 -5.18 0.23
CA ASN A 134 -5.22 -4.69 -1.09
C ASN A 134 -4.01 -3.99 -1.72
N LEU A 135 -3.31 -4.69 -2.62
CA LEU A 135 -2.08 -4.22 -3.25
C LEU A 135 -2.33 -3.70 -4.66
N PRO A 136 -1.62 -2.64 -5.09
CA PRO A 136 -1.61 -2.23 -6.48
C PRO A 136 -0.88 -3.27 -7.33
N VAL A 137 -1.41 -3.50 -8.53
CA VAL A 137 -0.77 -4.28 -9.60
C VAL A 137 -0.49 -3.34 -10.76
N ILE A 138 0.78 -3.13 -11.08
CA ILE A 138 1.21 -2.31 -12.22
C ILE A 138 1.60 -3.25 -13.35
N ILE A 139 0.92 -3.11 -14.50
CA ILE A 139 1.31 -3.80 -15.72
C ILE A 139 2.23 -2.88 -16.51
N HIS A 140 3.47 -3.32 -16.72
CA HIS A 140 4.52 -2.52 -17.34
C HIS A 140 4.71 -2.93 -18.80
N PRO A 141 4.50 -2.01 -19.77
CA PRO A 141 4.61 -2.28 -21.20
C PRO A 141 5.98 -2.78 -21.62
N LYS A 142 6.00 -3.66 -22.61
CA LYS A 142 7.24 -4.09 -23.26
C LYS A 142 7.92 -2.89 -23.96
N GLY A 143 9.21 -2.72 -23.69
CA GLY A 143 9.99 -1.64 -24.29
C GLY A 143 9.89 -0.28 -23.61
N LEU A 144 8.99 -0.12 -22.64
CA LEU A 144 8.96 1.08 -21.81
C LEU A 144 10.14 1.05 -20.83
N ALA A 145 10.95 2.13 -20.79
CA ALA A 145 12.07 2.23 -19.86
C ALA A 145 11.59 2.27 -18.41
N LEU A 146 12.35 1.68 -17.48
CA LEU A 146 12.07 1.79 -16.06
C LEU A 146 12.31 3.23 -15.59
N ASN A 147 11.32 3.82 -14.92
CA ASN A 147 11.44 5.12 -14.29
C ASN A 147 11.20 5.00 -12.78
N ARG A 148 12.17 5.39 -11.98
CA ARG A 148 12.09 5.34 -10.50
C ARG A 148 11.48 6.60 -9.90
N THR A 149 11.33 7.66 -10.67
CA THR A 149 10.84 8.97 -10.24
C THR A 149 9.74 9.51 -11.16
N PRO A 150 8.71 8.71 -11.48
CA PRO A 150 7.71 9.09 -12.47
C PRO A 150 6.91 10.36 -12.10
N TRP A 151 6.85 10.70 -10.82
CA TRP A 151 6.19 11.92 -10.33
C TRP A 151 6.84 13.22 -10.83
N THR A 152 8.08 13.18 -11.31
CA THR A 152 8.77 14.35 -11.88
C THR A 152 8.21 14.75 -13.23
N HIS A 153 7.41 13.88 -13.87
CA HIS A 153 6.73 14.18 -15.14
C HIS A 153 5.34 14.81 -14.95
N LEU A 154 4.86 14.90 -13.71
CA LEU A 154 3.59 15.58 -13.45
C LEU A 154 3.73 17.08 -13.67
N THR A 155 2.80 17.65 -14.43
CA THR A 155 2.67 19.10 -14.61
C THR A 155 1.57 19.61 -13.69
N TRP A 156 1.86 20.71 -13.00
CA TRP A 156 0.96 21.29 -12.01
C TRP A 156 0.63 22.73 -12.37
N SER A 157 -0.63 23.11 -12.26
CA SER A 157 -1.06 24.50 -12.41
C SER A 157 -2.11 24.88 -11.40
N GLN A 158 -2.18 26.17 -11.05
CA GLN A 158 -3.20 26.68 -10.13
C GLN A 158 -4.00 27.80 -10.80
N HIS A 159 -5.31 27.68 -10.82
CA HIS A 159 -6.25 28.67 -11.32
C HIS A 159 -7.23 29.06 -10.21
N GLY A 160 -6.98 30.19 -9.56
CA GLY A 160 -7.75 30.62 -8.39
C GLY A 160 -7.70 29.58 -7.26
N SER A 161 -8.84 29.06 -6.87
CA SER A 161 -8.98 28.00 -5.85
C SER A 161 -8.98 26.57 -6.42
N THR A 162 -8.50 26.36 -7.63
CA THR A 162 -8.42 25.05 -8.27
C THR A 162 -6.98 24.70 -8.56
N LEU A 163 -6.51 23.57 -8.05
CA LEU A 163 -5.23 22.96 -8.42
C LEU A 163 -5.49 21.90 -9.47
N GLN A 164 -4.70 21.92 -10.54
CA GLN A 164 -4.75 20.93 -11.60
C GLN A 164 -3.43 20.16 -11.66
N VAL A 165 -3.52 18.85 -11.87
CA VAL A 165 -2.38 17.98 -12.17
C VAL A 165 -2.64 17.26 -13.49
N ARG A 166 -1.60 17.18 -14.35
CA ARG A 166 -1.62 16.45 -15.60
C ARG A 166 -0.43 15.49 -15.68
N ASN A 167 -0.70 14.29 -16.12
CA ASN A 167 0.29 13.23 -16.33
C ASN A 167 0.36 12.87 -17.83
N ASP A 168 1.22 13.53 -18.58
CA ASP A 168 1.46 13.21 -19.99
C ASP A 168 2.45 12.05 -20.19
N SER A 169 2.96 11.48 -19.11
CA SER A 169 3.89 10.36 -19.17
C SER A 169 3.18 9.01 -19.34
N PRO A 170 3.88 7.97 -19.83
CA PRO A 170 3.31 6.64 -19.93
C PRO A 170 3.29 5.87 -18.59
N TYR A 171 3.63 6.52 -17.50
CA TYR A 171 3.75 5.88 -16.18
C TYR A 171 2.55 6.17 -15.28
N VAL A 172 2.14 5.17 -14.51
CA VAL A 172 1.26 5.37 -13.35
C VAL A 172 2.06 6.05 -12.25
N VAL A 173 1.63 7.24 -11.84
CA VAL A 173 2.26 7.97 -10.73
C VAL A 173 1.49 7.72 -9.45
N ARG A 174 2.18 7.24 -8.40
CA ARG A 174 1.60 6.99 -7.09
C ARG A 174 2.11 8.00 -6.08
N LEU A 175 1.21 8.58 -5.29
CA LEU A 175 1.51 9.61 -4.30
C LEU A 175 0.43 9.66 -3.21
N ALA A 176 0.74 10.30 -2.08
CA ALA A 176 -0.27 10.58 -1.07
C ALA A 176 -1.33 11.56 -1.62
N GLN A 177 -2.55 11.45 -1.10
CA GLN A 177 -3.64 12.36 -1.52
C GLN A 177 -3.44 13.79 -1.04
N GLU A 178 -2.85 13.99 0.15
CA GLU A 178 -2.60 15.32 0.70
C GLU A 178 -1.45 16.02 -0.04
N LEU A 179 -1.73 17.23 -0.51
CA LEU A 179 -0.81 18.13 -1.18
C LEU A 179 -0.70 19.43 -0.39
N ARG A 180 0.50 20.04 -0.37
CA ARG A 180 0.72 21.34 0.26
C ARG A 180 1.16 22.36 -0.77
N LEU A 181 0.57 23.55 -0.70
CA LEU A 181 0.88 24.65 -1.61
C LEU A 181 1.86 25.62 -0.93
N LEU A 182 2.91 25.99 -1.64
CA LEU A 182 3.99 26.83 -1.13
C LEU A 182 4.16 28.11 -1.99
N PRO A 183 4.52 29.24 -1.36
CA PRO A 183 4.63 29.46 0.09
C PRO A 183 3.26 29.51 0.76
N GLY A 184 3.24 29.31 2.06
CA GLY A 184 2.01 29.35 2.87
C GLY A 184 1.54 27.97 3.30
N ASP A 185 0.32 27.92 3.85
CA ASP A 185 -0.30 26.72 4.41
C ASP A 185 -1.45 26.17 3.55
N GLY A 186 -1.45 26.52 2.26
CA GLY A 186 -2.46 26.02 1.31
C GLY A 186 -2.42 24.52 1.17
N LYS A 187 -3.60 23.91 1.00
CA LYS A 187 -3.74 22.45 0.86
C LYS A 187 -4.68 22.12 -0.27
N ALA A 188 -4.44 20.97 -0.88
CA ALA A 188 -5.38 20.31 -1.76
C ALA A 188 -5.37 18.81 -1.49
N MET A 189 -6.42 18.11 -1.89
CA MET A 189 -6.53 16.67 -1.72
C MET A 189 -6.93 16.02 -3.02
N LEU A 190 -6.09 15.10 -3.49
CA LEU A 190 -6.43 14.26 -4.64
C LEU A 190 -7.54 13.27 -4.29
N PRO A 191 -8.40 12.90 -5.24
CA PRO A 191 -9.48 11.95 -5.01
C PRO A 191 -8.97 10.52 -4.70
N ARG A 192 -7.72 10.22 -5.10
CA ARG A 192 -7.08 8.92 -4.94
C ARG A 192 -5.55 9.03 -4.90
N THR A 193 -4.87 7.92 -4.59
CA THR A 193 -3.41 7.86 -4.38
C THR A 193 -2.61 7.60 -5.67
N TYR A 194 -3.18 7.88 -6.83
CA TYR A 194 -2.53 7.71 -8.14
C TYR A 194 -3.06 8.70 -9.19
N VAL A 195 -2.21 8.97 -10.18
CA VAL A 195 -2.56 9.69 -11.42
C VAL A 195 -2.16 8.80 -12.59
N LEU A 196 -3.12 8.48 -13.46
CA LEU A 196 -2.91 7.57 -14.59
C LEU A 196 -2.22 8.27 -15.77
N PRO A 197 -1.62 7.50 -16.69
CA PRO A 197 -1.12 8.03 -17.97
C PRO A 197 -2.21 8.79 -18.75
N GLY A 198 -1.85 9.97 -19.28
CA GLY A 198 -2.77 10.81 -20.06
C GLY A 198 -3.87 11.51 -19.26
N GLU A 199 -3.86 11.39 -17.93
CA GLU A 199 -4.91 11.90 -17.08
C GLU A 199 -4.68 13.35 -16.63
N THR A 200 -5.79 14.09 -16.51
CA THR A 200 -5.84 15.41 -15.89
C THR A 200 -6.85 15.40 -14.75
N LEU A 201 -6.40 15.77 -13.54
CA LEU A 201 -7.26 15.92 -12.37
C LEU A 201 -7.30 17.36 -11.92
N SER A 202 -8.50 17.85 -11.58
CA SER A 202 -8.72 19.18 -11.00
C SER A 202 -9.35 19.02 -9.62
N VAL A 203 -8.77 19.66 -8.62
CA VAL A 203 -9.21 19.54 -7.22
C VAL A 203 -9.29 20.92 -6.57
N PRO A 204 -10.21 21.13 -5.63
CA PRO A 204 -10.23 22.34 -4.83
C PRO A 204 -8.94 22.50 -4.03
N ALA A 205 -8.45 23.75 -3.99
CA ALA A 205 -7.29 24.13 -3.21
C ALA A 205 -7.66 25.25 -2.25
N THR A 206 -7.12 25.18 -1.04
CA THR A 206 -7.22 26.26 -0.05
C THR A 206 -5.93 27.08 -0.03
N GLY A 207 -6.00 28.27 0.59
CA GLY A 207 -4.87 29.19 0.64
C GLY A 207 -4.85 30.15 -0.56
N GLY A 208 -3.84 31.01 -0.58
CA GLY A 208 -3.65 32.00 -1.65
C GLY A 208 -2.88 31.44 -2.84
N PRO A 209 -2.43 32.32 -3.76
CA PRO A 209 -1.57 31.94 -4.87
C PRO A 209 -0.29 31.25 -4.37
N ALA A 210 0.07 30.15 -5.03
CA ALA A 210 1.27 29.39 -4.71
C ALA A 210 2.19 29.31 -5.92
N SER A 211 3.47 29.08 -5.68
CA SER A 211 4.48 28.89 -6.73
C SER A 211 4.96 27.44 -6.85
N LYS A 212 4.67 26.61 -5.84
CA LYS A 212 5.05 25.20 -5.81
C LYS A 212 3.98 24.36 -5.12
N VAL A 213 3.92 23.10 -5.52
CA VAL A 213 3.19 22.06 -4.79
C VAL A 213 4.18 21.07 -4.21
N ARG A 214 4.04 20.77 -2.92
CA ARG A 214 4.77 19.69 -2.23
C ARG A 214 3.89 18.47 -2.17
N LEU A 215 4.42 17.35 -2.65
CA LEU A 215 3.76 16.05 -2.68
C LEU A 215 4.64 14.98 -2.03
N GLN A 216 4.02 13.93 -1.57
CA GLN A 216 4.68 12.75 -1.00
C GLN A 216 4.52 11.59 -1.99
N PRO A 217 5.51 11.35 -2.87
CA PRO A 217 5.41 10.26 -3.84
C PRO A 217 5.70 8.91 -3.19
N ALA A 218 5.24 7.85 -3.86
CA ALA A 218 5.65 6.48 -3.60
C ALA A 218 6.36 5.92 -4.83
N THR A 219 7.42 5.15 -4.61
CA THR A 219 8.09 4.44 -5.71
C THR A 219 7.16 3.42 -6.35
N VAL A 220 7.52 2.92 -7.53
CA VAL A 220 6.82 1.80 -8.18
C VAL A 220 6.77 0.55 -7.28
N TYR A 221 7.74 0.41 -6.37
CA TYR A 221 7.78 -0.69 -5.37
C TYR A 221 7.01 -0.37 -4.08
N GLY A 222 6.30 0.76 -4.01
CA GLY A 222 5.47 1.13 -2.86
C GLY A 222 6.18 1.79 -1.68
N PHE A 223 7.50 2.01 -1.77
CA PHE A 223 8.23 2.72 -0.73
C PHE A 223 7.96 4.22 -0.80
N ALA A 224 7.65 4.82 0.35
CA ALA A 224 7.64 6.27 0.48
C ALA A 224 9.06 6.82 0.28
N VAL A 225 9.17 7.90 -0.46
CA VAL A 225 10.44 8.64 -0.68
C VAL A 225 10.32 10.02 -0.06
N ALA A 226 11.42 10.80 -0.07
CA ALA A 226 11.38 12.18 0.40
C ALA A 226 10.30 12.98 -0.36
N ALA A 227 9.71 13.95 0.34
CA ALA A 227 8.77 14.88 -0.28
C ALA A 227 9.39 15.57 -1.50
N TYR A 228 8.61 15.73 -2.55
CA TYR A 228 9.03 16.38 -3.78
C TYR A 228 8.27 17.70 -3.94
N GLU A 229 8.98 18.75 -4.38
CA GLU A 229 8.39 20.04 -4.68
C GLU A 229 8.42 20.28 -6.20
N ALA A 230 7.23 20.36 -6.79
CA ALA A 230 7.06 20.68 -8.20
C ALA A 230 6.68 22.16 -8.36
N PRO A 231 7.15 22.84 -9.43
CA PRO A 231 6.70 24.19 -9.74
C PRO A 231 5.22 24.19 -10.15
N LEU A 232 4.53 25.30 -9.87
CA LEU A 232 3.22 25.61 -10.40
C LEU A 232 3.36 26.57 -11.59
N THR A 233 2.66 26.27 -12.67
CA THR A 233 2.56 27.12 -13.88
C THR A 233 1.23 27.82 -13.94
#